data_a5918267acfe8dd2811557a784310329
#
_entry.id   a5918267acfe8dd2811557a784310329
#
_cell.length_a   1.000
_cell.length_b   1.000
_cell.length_c   1.000
_cell.angle_alpha   90.00
_cell.angle_beta   90.00
_cell.angle_gamma   90.00
#
_symmetry.space_group_name_H-M   'P 1'
#
loop_
_entity.id
_entity.type
_entity.pdbx_description
1 polymer ?
#
loop_
_entity_poly.entity_id
_entity_poly.type
_entity_poly.pdbx_seq_one_letter_code
_entity_poly.pdbx_strand_id
1 'polypeptide(L)'
;MVMEEKETIQEKTKKPEKKMKKKKKAEITVKANKKGRHVMPLLNFIKAIVVPFYWLVKPFKLYGNKKVQDGPLIYVCNHYTLMDAVYPAVTTSEGIHYLAKKENFETPGLGFLIRKVKGIAANRDGNDVRAILDCFKCLKNGEKLCIFPEGTRNKTGEEMLPFHHGAAAIAIKCKVPIVFVLIYKKPRYFRKTHIIVSEPIELTEYYGKKLTDEELTTVDERLRLRMIEMRREHTEFLQSKKKKKTK
;
A
#
# COMPACT_ATOMS: atom_id res chain seq x y z
N MET A 1 28.11 -18.08 -62.94
CA MET A 1 28.56 -17.01 -62.06
C MET A 1 27.43 -16.14 -61.51
N VAL A 2 26.17 -16.58 -61.58
CA VAL A 2 24.99 -15.82 -61.05
C VAL A 2 24.13 -16.68 -60.12
N MET A 3 24.47 -17.94 -59.94
CA MET A 3 23.70 -18.86 -59.03
C MET A 3 24.34 -19.10 -57.67
N GLU A 4 25.62 -18.78 -57.49
CA GLU A 4 26.29 -18.94 -56.17
C GLU A 4 26.10 -17.76 -55.19
N GLU A 5 25.74 -16.56 -55.66
CA GLU A 5 25.48 -15.42 -54.78
C GLU A 5 24.10 -15.44 -54.09
N LYS A 6 23.16 -16.25 -54.58
CA LYS A 6 21.81 -16.31 -53.96
C LYS A 6 21.72 -17.24 -52.76
N GLU A 7 22.59 -18.22 -52.61
CA GLU A 7 22.61 -19.10 -51.43
C GLU A 7 23.28 -18.48 -50.23
N THR A 8 24.26 -17.56 -50.43
CA THR A 8 24.99 -16.93 -49.33
C THR A 8 24.19 -15.83 -48.62
N ILE A 9 23.13 -15.31 -49.26
CA ILE A 9 22.26 -14.26 -48.67
C ILE A 9 21.15 -14.88 -47.82
N GLN A 10 20.73 -16.11 -48.08
CA GLN A 10 19.68 -16.77 -47.31
C GLN A 10 20.17 -17.36 -45.97
N GLU A 11 21.46 -17.60 -45.80
CA GLU A 11 22.01 -18.19 -44.58
C GLU A 11 22.35 -17.14 -43.51
N LYS A 12 22.52 -15.86 -43.88
CA LYS A 12 22.81 -14.75 -42.96
C LYS A 12 21.58 -14.14 -42.31
N THR A 13 20.36 -14.42 -42.77
CA THR A 13 19.11 -13.86 -42.22
C THR A 13 18.42 -14.74 -41.18
N LYS A 14 18.88 -15.98 -40.96
CA LYS A 14 18.26 -16.93 -40.02
C LYS A 14 18.82 -16.94 -38.59
N LYS A 15 19.84 -16.15 -38.26
CA LYS A 15 20.49 -16.19 -36.95
C LYS A 15 20.05 -15.15 -35.88
N PRO A 16 19.34 -14.05 -36.16
CA PRO A 16 18.91 -13.18 -35.06
C PRO A 16 17.56 -13.54 -34.40
N GLU A 17 16.68 -14.29 -35.07
CA GLU A 17 15.36 -14.56 -34.48
C GLU A 17 15.32 -15.59 -33.34
N LYS A 18 16.29 -16.50 -33.26
CA LYS A 18 16.34 -17.51 -32.18
C LYS A 18 16.86 -16.99 -30.82
N LYS A 19 17.51 -15.84 -30.78
CA LYS A 19 17.99 -15.23 -29.53
C LYS A 19 16.98 -14.26 -28.87
N MET A 20 15.93 -13.83 -29.60
CA MET A 20 14.90 -12.94 -29.05
C MET A 20 13.75 -13.67 -28.35
N LYS A 21 13.59 -14.98 -28.53
CA LYS A 21 12.50 -15.76 -27.91
C LYS A 21 12.78 -16.26 -26.47
N LYS A 22 13.90 -15.89 -25.83
CA LYS A 22 14.26 -16.31 -24.47
C LYS A 22 14.37 -15.20 -23.42
N LYS A 23 13.98 -13.97 -23.71
CA LYS A 23 13.58 -13.03 -22.65
C LYS A 23 12.08 -13.23 -22.40
N LYS A 24 11.70 -14.36 -21.78
CA LYS A 24 10.44 -14.46 -21.07
C LYS A 24 10.40 -13.27 -20.12
N LYS A 25 9.49 -12.32 -20.35
CA LYS A 25 9.06 -11.32 -19.36
C LYS A 25 9.02 -12.04 -18.02
N ALA A 26 9.88 -11.69 -17.09
CA ALA A 26 9.75 -12.13 -15.73
C ALA A 26 8.46 -11.48 -15.19
N GLU A 27 7.36 -12.16 -15.34
CA GLU A 27 6.12 -11.83 -14.65
C GLU A 27 6.45 -11.91 -13.16
N ILE A 28 6.42 -10.78 -12.48
CA ILE A 28 6.51 -10.71 -11.04
C ILE A 28 5.16 -11.19 -10.51
N THR A 29 4.96 -12.51 -10.58
CA THR A 29 3.84 -13.14 -9.88
C THR A 29 4.30 -13.37 -8.47
N VAL A 30 3.81 -12.59 -7.53
CA VAL A 30 4.02 -12.83 -6.10
C VAL A 30 3.18 -14.05 -5.75
N LYS A 31 3.74 -15.26 -5.90
CA LYS A 31 3.15 -16.45 -5.30
C LYS A 31 3.18 -16.22 -3.80
N ALA A 32 2.03 -16.24 -3.15
CA ALA A 32 1.94 -16.25 -1.69
C ALA A 32 2.86 -17.36 -1.17
N ASN A 33 3.97 -16.94 -0.57
CA ASN A 33 4.92 -17.88 -0.03
C ASN A 33 4.31 -18.41 1.25
N LYS A 34 3.79 -19.63 1.24
CA LYS A 34 3.25 -20.34 2.42
C LYS A 34 4.29 -20.54 3.54
N LYS A 35 5.50 -20.06 3.34
CA LYS A 35 6.63 -20.22 4.25
C LYS A 35 6.73 -19.02 5.20
N GLY A 36 6.06 -19.13 6.35
CA GLY A 36 6.39 -18.37 7.55
C GLY A 36 5.89 -16.93 7.57
N ARG A 37 5.07 -16.62 8.55
CA ARG A 37 4.73 -15.23 8.91
C ARG A 37 6.04 -14.44 9.11
N HIS A 38 6.22 -13.37 8.38
CA HIS A 38 7.35 -12.45 8.59
C HIS A 38 7.11 -11.63 9.88
N VAL A 39 7.17 -12.31 11.00
CA VAL A 39 7.03 -11.68 12.31
C VAL A 39 8.27 -10.86 12.59
N MET A 40 8.08 -9.59 12.92
CA MET A 40 9.13 -8.72 13.43
C MET A 40 9.03 -8.68 14.98
N PRO A 41 9.79 -9.48 15.71
CA PRO A 41 9.66 -9.57 17.18
C PRO A 41 9.82 -8.21 17.86
N LEU A 42 10.81 -7.43 17.41
CA LEU A 42 11.04 -6.07 17.92
C LEU A 42 9.83 -5.15 17.67
N LEU A 43 9.21 -5.21 16.48
CA LEU A 43 8.04 -4.40 16.18
C LEU A 43 6.85 -4.80 17.06
N ASN A 44 6.65 -6.09 17.29
CA ASN A 44 5.59 -6.57 18.17
C ASN A 44 5.84 -6.17 19.63
N PHE A 45 7.08 -6.20 20.10
CA PHE A 45 7.45 -5.68 21.42
C PHE A 45 7.17 -4.17 21.52
N ILE A 46 7.58 -3.38 20.53
CA ILE A 46 7.27 -1.93 20.47
C ILE A 46 5.76 -1.71 20.45
N LYS A 47 5.00 -2.49 19.67
CA LYS A 47 3.53 -2.42 19.66
C LYS A 47 2.93 -2.70 21.03
N ALA A 48 3.43 -3.71 21.73
CA ALA A 48 2.92 -4.10 23.06
C ALA A 48 3.06 -2.97 24.09
N ILE A 49 4.05 -2.10 23.95
CA ILE A 49 4.27 -0.95 24.83
C ILE A 49 3.55 0.29 24.29
N VAL A 50 3.78 0.62 23.01
CA VAL A 50 3.32 1.90 22.42
C VAL A 50 1.81 1.92 22.24
N VAL A 51 1.20 0.81 21.80
CA VAL A 51 -0.23 0.79 21.49
C VAL A 51 -1.11 0.99 22.72
N PRO A 52 -0.91 0.34 23.88
CA PRO A 52 -1.68 0.61 25.08
C PRO A 52 -1.53 2.05 25.57
N PHE A 53 -0.30 2.58 25.58
CA PHE A 53 -0.06 3.98 25.96
C PHE A 53 -0.73 4.95 24.99
N TYR A 54 -0.59 4.70 23.68
CA TYR A 54 -1.26 5.50 22.65
C TYR A 54 -2.78 5.44 22.79
N TRP A 55 -3.33 4.24 23.06
CA TRP A 55 -4.77 4.02 23.25
C TRP A 55 -5.30 4.77 24.48
N LEU A 56 -4.52 4.86 25.56
CA LEU A 56 -4.89 5.63 26.75
C LEU A 56 -5.08 7.12 26.41
N VAL A 57 -4.20 7.67 25.59
CA VAL A 57 -4.20 9.10 25.24
C VAL A 57 -5.12 9.41 24.05
N LYS A 58 -5.16 8.50 23.06
CA LYS A 58 -5.98 8.60 21.85
C LYS A 58 -6.72 7.28 21.60
N PRO A 59 -7.79 7.02 22.36
CA PRO A 59 -8.53 5.76 22.22
C PRO A 59 -9.08 5.59 20.82
N PHE A 60 -9.07 4.35 20.33
CA PHE A 60 -9.64 4.00 19.04
C PHE A 60 -10.42 2.69 19.11
N LYS A 61 -11.29 2.48 18.13
CA LYS A 61 -12.04 1.24 17.95
C LYS A 61 -11.98 0.81 16.49
N LEU A 62 -11.65 -0.46 16.29
CA LEU A 62 -11.60 -1.09 14.96
C LEU A 62 -13.00 -1.57 14.56
N TYR A 63 -13.33 -1.37 13.30
CA TYR A 63 -14.54 -1.83 12.62
C TYR A 63 -14.16 -2.53 11.31
N GLY A 64 -15.07 -3.31 10.74
CA GLY A 64 -14.85 -4.07 9.52
C GLY A 64 -13.94 -5.27 9.71
N ASN A 65 -13.07 -5.55 8.77
CA ASN A 65 -12.15 -6.69 8.78
C ASN A 65 -11.03 -6.50 9.83
N LYS A 66 -11.20 -7.14 10.99
CA LYS A 66 -10.23 -7.04 12.09
C LYS A 66 -9.07 -8.02 11.98
N LYS A 67 -9.22 -9.04 11.13
CA LYS A 67 -8.20 -10.06 10.88
C LYS A 67 -7.78 -9.97 9.42
N VAL A 68 -6.85 -9.08 9.15
CA VAL A 68 -6.31 -8.95 7.80
C VAL A 68 -5.47 -10.18 7.49
N GLN A 69 -5.66 -10.68 6.27
CA GLN A 69 -5.00 -11.90 5.78
C GLN A 69 -3.47 -11.85 5.90
N ASP A 70 -2.86 -13.01 6.08
CA ASP A 70 -1.42 -13.16 6.04
C ASP A 70 -0.89 -12.99 4.60
N GLY A 71 0.38 -12.60 4.48
CA GLY A 71 1.06 -12.44 3.20
C GLY A 71 1.04 -11.02 2.65
N PRO A 72 1.53 -10.83 1.41
CA PRO A 72 1.76 -9.51 0.84
C PRO A 72 0.46 -8.81 0.50
N LEU A 73 0.34 -7.57 0.95
CA LEU A 73 -0.73 -6.66 0.59
C LEU A 73 -0.29 -5.21 0.78
N ILE A 74 -1.06 -4.28 0.24
CA ILE A 74 -0.84 -2.85 0.44
C ILE A 74 -1.95 -2.28 1.32
N TYR A 75 -1.58 -1.76 2.49
CA TYR A 75 -2.45 -0.90 3.27
C TYR A 75 -2.49 0.49 2.63
N VAL A 76 -3.67 0.97 2.34
CA VAL A 76 -3.95 2.33 1.88
C VAL A 76 -4.70 3.07 2.97
N CYS A 77 -4.09 4.12 3.52
CA CYS A 77 -4.61 4.85 4.67
C CYS A 77 -4.71 6.34 4.34
N ASN A 78 -5.80 6.99 4.77
CA ASN A 78 -5.85 8.45 4.80
C ASN A 78 -4.99 9.00 5.94
N HIS A 79 -4.55 10.26 5.85
CA HIS A 79 -3.48 10.78 6.69
C HIS A 79 -3.82 12.11 7.37
N TYR A 80 -3.89 12.10 8.70
CA TYR A 80 -4.12 13.28 9.53
C TYR A 80 -2.93 13.63 10.42
N THR A 81 -2.26 12.62 10.99
CA THR A 81 -1.21 12.80 11.99
C THR A 81 -0.05 11.83 11.77
N LEU A 82 1.12 12.17 12.32
CA LEU A 82 2.29 11.28 12.24
C LEU A 82 2.01 9.87 12.83
N MET A 83 1.15 9.80 13.84
CA MET A 83 0.85 8.55 14.54
C MET A 83 -0.18 7.66 13.84
N ASP A 84 -0.67 8.05 12.67
CA ASP A 84 -1.66 7.25 11.93
C ASP A 84 -1.09 5.89 11.48
N ALA A 85 0.22 5.79 11.37
CA ALA A 85 0.94 4.53 11.11
C ALA A 85 0.67 3.43 12.16
N VAL A 86 0.21 3.79 13.35
CA VAL A 86 -0.17 2.82 14.40
C VAL A 86 -1.39 2.00 13.98
N TYR A 87 -2.34 2.58 13.25
CA TYR A 87 -3.61 1.92 12.96
C TYR A 87 -3.47 0.69 12.04
N PRO A 88 -2.77 0.74 10.89
CA PRO A 88 -2.52 -0.50 10.13
C PRO A 88 -1.67 -1.50 10.94
N ALA A 89 -0.74 -1.02 11.77
CA ALA A 89 0.11 -1.90 12.57
C ALA A 89 -0.68 -2.76 13.57
N VAL A 90 -1.81 -2.29 14.10
CA VAL A 90 -2.63 -3.07 15.05
C VAL A 90 -3.54 -4.10 14.37
N THR A 91 -3.65 -4.10 13.05
CA THR A 91 -4.50 -5.05 12.29
C THR A 91 -3.77 -6.32 11.89
N THR A 92 -2.46 -6.40 12.09
CA THR A 92 -1.64 -7.56 11.73
C THR A 92 -0.54 -7.81 12.75
N SER A 93 -0.13 -9.07 12.89
CA SER A 93 1.07 -9.47 13.65
C SER A 93 2.35 -9.45 12.80
N GLU A 94 2.22 -9.31 11.49
CA GLU A 94 3.34 -9.27 10.56
C GLU A 94 3.98 -7.89 10.50
N GLY A 95 5.20 -7.83 9.94
CA GLY A 95 5.91 -6.58 9.68
C GLY A 95 5.25 -5.78 8.57
N ILE A 96 5.19 -4.47 8.76
CA ILE A 96 4.72 -3.52 7.75
C ILE A 96 5.86 -2.57 7.43
N HIS A 97 6.11 -2.37 6.15
CA HIS A 97 6.98 -1.32 5.63
C HIS A 97 6.15 -0.07 5.35
N TYR A 98 6.66 1.08 5.72
CA TYR A 98 5.98 2.36 5.50
C TYR A 98 6.71 3.16 4.44
N LEU A 99 5.99 3.54 3.38
CA LEU A 99 6.53 4.51 2.44
C LEU A 99 6.50 5.89 3.09
N ALA A 100 7.65 6.48 3.31
CA ALA A 100 7.80 7.74 4.01
C ALA A 100 8.73 8.69 3.26
N LYS A 101 8.51 9.99 3.43
CA LYS A 101 9.38 11.02 2.86
C LYS A 101 10.82 10.86 3.33
N LYS A 102 11.77 11.06 2.42
CA LYS A 102 13.20 11.02 2.70
C LYS A 102 13.60 11.94 3.86
N GLU A 103 13.05 13.14 3.91
CA GLU A 103 13.35 14.12 4.97
C GLU A 103 12.96 13.65 6.38
N ASN A 104 11.95 12.76 6.47
CA ASN A 104 11.55 12.17 7.75
C ASN A 104 12.64 11.26 8.34
N PHE A 105 13.51 10.69 7.48
CA PHE A 105 14.63 9.87 7.93
C PHE A 105 15.79 10.69 8.52
N GLU A 106 15.83 11.96 8.22
CA GLU A 106 16.85 12.91 8.72
C GLU A 106 16.42 13.55 10.04
N THR A 107 15.10 13.45 10.38
CA THR A 107 14.57 14.01 11.62
C THR A 107 15.04 13.19 12.83
N PRO A 108 15.70 13.80 13.84
CA PRO A 108 16.15 13.10 15.04
C PRO A 108 15.01 12.34 15.73
N GLY A 109 15.28 11.13 16.20
CA GLY A 109 14.28 10.24 16.83
C GLY A 109 13.31 9.61 15.83
N LEU A 110 12.63 10.39 15.00
CA LEU A 110 11.71 9.89 13.98
C LEU A 110 12.44 9.05 12.94
N GLY A 111 13.57 9.52 12.41
CA GLY A 111 14.36 8.78 11.43
C GLY A 111 14.90 7.46 11.98
N PHE A 112 15.27 7.43 13.26
CA PHE A 112 15.65 6.18 13.93
C PHE A 112 14.46 5.20 13.97
N LEU A 113 13.28 5.67 14.37
CA LEU A 113 12.07 4.83 14.44
C LEU A 113 11.67 4.30 13.06
N ILE A 114 11.63 5.16 12.04
CA ILE A 114 11.28 4.78 10.67
C ILE A 114 12.25 3.71 10.14
N ARG A 115 13.55 3.86 10.37
CA ARG A 115 14.55 2.84 10.00
C ARG A 115 14.33 1.52 10.72
N LYS A 116 13.98 1.55 12.01
CA LYS A 116 13.70 0.34 12.80
C LYS A 116 12.46 -0.43 12.32
N VAL A 117 11.45 0.25 11.82
CA VAL A 117 10.27 -0.37 11.20
C VAL A 117 10.45 -0.61 9.70
N LYS A 118 11.71 -0.60 9.20
CA LYS A 118 12.05 -0.81 7.79
C LYS A 118 11.28 0.14 6.84
N GLY A 119 11.18 1.41 7.21
CA GLY A 119 10.59 2.43 6.32
C GLY A 119 11.33 2.51 5.00
N ILE A 120 10.59 2.73 3.92
CA ILE A 120 11.09 2.95 2.57
C ILE A 120 11.10 4.46 2.33
N ALA A 121 12.30 5.00 2.04
CA ALA A 121 12.44 6.43 1.76
C ALA A 121 12.01 6.73 0.32
N ALA A 122 11.13 7.72 0.15
CA ALA A 122 10.71 8.20 -1.16
C ALA A 122 10.95 9.71 -1.30
N ASN A 123 11.48 10.11 -2.45
CA ASN A 123 11.53 11.50 -2.86
C ASN A 123 10.17 11.95 -3.39
N ARG A 124 9.86 13.26 -3.28
CA ARG A 124 8.59 13.82 -3.77
C ARG A 124 8.52 14.01 -5.28
N ASP A 125 9.65 13.99 -5.95
CA ASP A 125 9.78 14.36 -7.36
C ASP A 125 9.21 13.34 -8.35
N GLY A 126 8.41 12.39 -7.83
CA GLY A 126 7.56 11.45 -8.61
C GLY A 126 8.31 10.31 -9.30
N ASN A 127 9.63 10.38 -9.45
CA ASN A 127 10.42 9.40 -10.21
C ASN A 127 11.44 8.63 -9.36
N ASP A 128 11.13 8.37 -8.08
CA ASP A 128 12.04 7.59 -7.23
C ASP A 128 11.98 6.10 -7.55
N VAL A 129 12.67 5.72 -8.62
CA VAL A 129 12.78 4.32 -9.09
C VAL A 129 13.28 3.40 -7.96
N ARG A 130 14.17 3.90 -7.08
CA ARG A 130 14.71 3.12 -5.97
C ARG A 130 13.61 2.80 -4.94
N ALA A 131 12.82 3.78 -4.54
CA ALA A 131 11.70 3.56 -3.63
C ALA A 131 10.68 2.56 -4.21
N ILE A 132 10.37 2.66 -5.50
CA ILE A 132 9.47 1.73 -6.19
C ILE A 132 10.05 0.31 -6.19
N LEU A 133 11.34 0.14 -6.46
CA LEU A 133 12.01 -1.17 -6.43
C LEU A 133 12.03 -1.76 -5.01
N ASP A 134 12.23 -0.95 -3.97
CA ASP A 134 12.19 -1.39 -2.59
C ASP A 134 10.76 -1.80 -2.18
N CYS A 135 9.70 -1.11 -2.65
CA CYS A 135 8.31 -1.54 -2.49
C CYS A 135 8.06 -2.90 -3.16
N PHE A 136 8.53 -3.09 -4.40
CA PHE A 136 8.41 -4.38 -5.08
C PHE A 136 9.14 -5.51 -4.35
N LYS A 137 10.34 -5.22 -3.83
CA LYS A 137 11.13 -6.19 -3.05
C LYS A 137 10.41 -6.59 -1.77
N CYS A 138 9.85 -5.62 -1.03
CA CYS A 138 9.04 -5.85 0.16
C CYS A 138 7.88 -6.81 -0.14
N LEU A 139 7.05 -6.49 -1.12
CA LEU A 139 5.88 -7.30 -1.49
C LEU A 139 6.27 -8.68 -2.05
N LYS A 140 7.35 -8.76 -2.83
CA LYS A 140 7.88 -10.04 -3.34
C LYS A 140 8.38 -10.95 -2.23
N ASN A 141 8.90 -10.38 -1.15
CA ASN A 141 9.31 -11.14 0.03
C ASN A 141 8.12 -11.61 0.89
N GLY A 142 6.88 -11.28 0.51
CA GLY A 142 5.68 -11.66 1.26
C GLY A 142 5.36 -10.71 2.41
N GLU A 143 6.02 -9.55 2.47
CA GLU A 143 5.83 -8.54 3.53
C GLU A 143 4.71 -7.56 3.13
N LYS A 144 4.24 -6.79 4.09
CA LYS A 144 3.17 -5.81 3.90
C LYS A 144 3.73 -4.40 3.68
N LEU A 145 3.08 -3.63 2.83
CA LEU A 145 3.42 -2.23 2.55
C LEU A 145 2.28 -1.32 3.02
N CYS A 146 2.58 -0.20 3.63
CA CYS A 146 1.62 0.85 3.96
C CYS A 146 1.94 2.12 3.19
N ILE A 147 0.95 2.66 2.51
CA ILE A 147 1.03 3.89 1.74
C ILE A 147 -0.07 4.84 2.20
N PHE A 148 0.30 6.10 2.39
CA PHE A 148 -0.61 7.22 2.57
C PHE A 148 -0.74 7.93 1.21
N PRO A 149 -1.75 7.59 0.38
CA PRO A 149 -1.77 8.01 -1.02
C PRO A 149 -1.99 9.51 -1.20
N GLU A 150 -2.47 10.20 -0.16
CA GLU A 150 -2.57 11.66 -0.12
C GLU A 150 -1.20 12.37 -0.17
N GLY A 151 -0.08 11.64 0.02
CA GLY A 151 1.30 12.15 -0.01
C GLY A 151 1.60 13.21 1.05
N THR A 152 0.60 13.70 1.76
CA THR A 152 0.72 14.69 2.82
C THR A 152 -0.36 14.48 3.89
N ARG A 153 -0.18 15.11 5.05
CA ARG A 153 -1.22 15.11 6.10
C ARG A 153 -2.34 16.06 5.70
N ASN A 154 -3.58 15.58 5.72
CA ASN A 154 -4.76 16.41 5.45
C ASN A 154 -4.96 17.42 6.59
N LYS A 155 -4.74 18.70 6.28
CA LYS A 155 -4.92 19.83 7.17
C LYS A 155 -5.98 20.80 6.64
N THR A 156 -6.51 20.57 5.44
CA THR A 156 -7.42 21.48 4.74
C THR A 156 -8.84 21.44 5.28
N GLY A 157 -9.21 20.34 5.93
CA GLY A 157 -10.59 20.10 6.35
C GLY A 157 -11.42 19.36 5.29
N GLU A 158 -10.87 19.13 4.11
CA GLU A 158 -11.48 18.28 3.10
C GLU A 158 -11.69 16.87 3.62
N GLU A 159 -12.68 16.18 3.08
CA GLU A 159 -12.99 14.82 3.48
C GLU A 159 -11.83 13.87 3.22
N MET A 160 -11.16 14.01 2.07
CA MET A 160 -10.01 13.23 1.63
C MET A 160 -9.31 13.94 0.47
N LEU A 161 -8.01 14.12 0.57
CA LEU A 161 -7.21 14.71 -0.51
C LEU A 161 -7.13 13.78 -1.73
N PRO A 162 -6.77 14.30 -2.91
CA PRO A 162 -6.51 13.48 -4.09
C PRO A 162 -5.42 12.43 -3.81
N PHE A 163 -5.55 11.26 -4.45
CA PHE A 163 -4.55 10.20 -4.37
C PHE A 163 -3.49 10.39 -5.45
N HIS A 164 -2.25 10.10 -5.09
CA HIS A 164 -1.11 10.05 -6.01
C HIS A 164 -0.84 8.61 -6.48
N HIS A 165 -0.30 8.44 -7.69
CA HIS A 165 -0.24 7.18 -8.46
C HIS A 165 0.61 6.03 -7.89
N GLY A 166 0.98 6.06 -6.62
CA GLY A 166 1.86 5.04 -6.07
C GLY A 166 1.16 3.74 -5.71
N ALA A 167 0.04 3.80 -5.00
CA ALA A 167 -0.60 2.62 -4.40
C ALA A 167 -1.20 1.69 -5.46
N ALA A 168 -2.00 2.23 -6.38
CA ALA A 168 -2.63 1.47 -7.46
C ALA A 168 -1.58 0.86 -8.39
N ALA A 169 -0.60 1.65 -8.84
CA ALA A 169 0.45 1.19 -9.75
C ALA A 169 1.28 0.02 -9.15
N ILE A 170 1.65 0.11 -7.86
CA ILE A 170 2.39 -0.94 -7.16
C ILE A 170 1.52 -2.19 -6.98
N ALA A 171 0.24 -2.04 -6.58
CA ALA A 171 -0.70 -3.15 -6.39
C ALA A 171 -0.90 -3.93 -7.69
N ILE A 172 -1.16 -3.23 -8.79
CA ILE A 172 -1.37 -3.81 -10.12
C ILE A 172 -0.09 -4.53 -10.60
N LYS A 173 1.07 -3.89 -10.45
CA LYS A 173 2.35 -4.43 -10.87
C LYS A 173 2.75 -5.70 -10.10
N CYS A 174 2.51 -5.70 -8.78
CA CYS A 174 2.83 -6.82 -7.90
C CYS A 174 1.72 -7.88 -7.84
N LYS A 175 0.53 -7.58 -8.37
CA LYS A 175 -0.66 -8.44 -8.29
C LYS A 175 -1.01 -8.79 -6.83
N VAL A 176 -1.03 -7.77 -5.97
CA VAL A 176 -1.37 -7.90 -4.55
C VAL A 176 -2.61 -7.11 -4.21
N PRO A 177 -3.42 -7.57 -3.24
CA PRO A 177 -4.61 -6.84 -2.83
C PRO A 177 -4.28 -5.55 -2.08
N ILE A 178 -5.23 -4.63 -2.12
CA ILE A 178 -5.26 -3.40 -1.31
C ILE A 178 -6.22 -3.62 -0.14
N VAL A 179 -5.83 -3.17 1.04
CA VAL A 179 -6.72 -3.09 2.22
C VAL A 179 -6.78 -1.64 2.68
N PHE A 180 -7.97 -1.08 2.70
CA PHE A 180 -8.16 0.27 3.25
C PHE A 180 -8.15 0.27 4.77
N VAL A 181 -7.44 1.24 5.35
CA VAL A 181 -7.52 1.56 6.78
C VAL A 181 -7.98 3.01 6.89
N LEU A 182 -9.29 3.19 6.96
CA LEU A 182 -9.92 4.50 7.01
C LEU A 182 -9.97 5.03 8.44
N ILE A 183 -9.32 6.14 8.67
CA ILE A 183 -9.43 6.94 9.89
C ILE A 183 -10.66 7.84 9.71
N TYR A 184 -11.75 7.53 10.44
CA TYR A 184 -13.06 8.15 10.23
C TYR A 184 -13.05 9.67 10.44
N LYS A 185 -12.39 10.13 11.48
CA LYS A 185 -12.18 11.55 11.80
C LYS A 185 -10.79 11.76 12.36
N LYS A 186 -10.26 12.97 12.21
CA LYS A 186 -8.96 13.36 12.77
C LYS A 186 -8.89 12.99 14.26
N PRO A 187 -7.88 12.19 14.68
CA PRO A 187 -7.73 11.75 16.05
C PRO A 187 -7.55 12.92 17.02
N ARG A 188 -8.32 12.92 18.12
CA ARG A 188 -8.23 13.92 19.19
C ARG A 188 -7.86 13.23 20.49
N TYR A 189 -7.20 13.95 21.38
CA TYR A 189 -6.87 13.47 22.72
C TYR A 189 -8.13 13.12 23.49
N PHE A 190 -8.11 11.97 24.18
CA PHE A 190 -9.19 11.45 25.02
C PHE A 190 -10.55 11.30 24.27
N ARG A 191 -10.54 11.35 22.97
CA ARG A 191 -11.72 11.12 22.11
C ARG A 191 -11.55 9.87 21.27
N LYS A 192 -12.54 8.97 21.38
CA LYS A 192 -12.53 7.70 20.63
C LYS A 192 -12.57 7.94 19.12
N THR A 193 -11.55 7.48 18.44
CA THR A 193 -11.45 7.48 16.97
C THR A 193 -11.95 6.15 16.44
N HIS A 194 -12.71 6.16 15.35
CA HIS A 194 -13.14 4.95 14.66
C HIS A 194 -12.18 4.68 13.50
N ILE A 195 -11.72 3.46 13.42
CA ILE A 195 -10.84 2.96 12.35
C ILE A 195 -11.60 1.86 11.63
N ILE A 196 -11.84 2.04 10.34
CA ILE A 196 -12.59 1.10 9.52
C ILE A 196 -11.59 0.38 8.61
N VAL A 197 -11.56 -0.94 8.66
CA VAL A 197 -10.70 -1.78 7.84
C VAL A 197 -11.55 -2.48 6.80
N SER A 198 -11.20 -2.35 5.52
CA SER A 198 -11.94 -3.01 4.43
C SER A 198 -11.60 -4.49 4.33
N GLU A 199 -12.43 -5.23 3.60
CA GLU A 199 -12.00 -6.48 2.99
C GLU A 199 -10.89 -6.19 1.95
N PRO A 200 -10.07 -7.18 1.60
CA PRO A 200 -9.09 -7.05 0.53
C PRO A 200 -9.76 -6.73 -0.81
N ILE A 201 -9.20 -5.77 -1.53
CA ILE A 201 -9.65 -5.33 -2.85
C ILE A 201 -8.59 -5.73 -3.85
N GLU A 202 -8.95 -6.55 -4.82
CA GLU A 202 -8.07 -6.92 -5.92
C GLU A 202 -8.37 -6.07 -7.15
N LEU A 203 -7.33 -5.70 -7.89
CA LEU A 203 -7.41 -4.94 -9.13
C LEU A 203 -7.17 -5.85 -10.33
N THR A 204 -7.79 -7.04 -10.31
CA THR A 204 -7.53 -8.13 -11.28
C THR A 204 -7.78 -7.71 -12.71
N GLU A 205 -8.73 -6.81 -12.97
CA GLU A 205 -9.05 -6.27 -14.29
C GLU A 205 -7.90 -5.49 -14.95
N TYR A 206 -6.91 -5.06 -14.12
CA TYR A 206 -5.73 -4.32 -14.59
C TYR A 206 -4.45 -5.16 -14.61
N TYR A 207 -4.48 -6.38 -14.08
CA TYR A 207 -3.29 -7.20 -13.99
C TYR A 207 -2.71 -7.54 -15.37
N GLY A 208 -1.40 -7.34 -15.52
CA GLY A 208 -0.70 -7.57 -16.77
C GLY A 208 -0.87 -6.50 -17.85
N LYS A 209 -1.75 -5.52 -17.64
CA LYS A 209 -1.92 -4.37 -18.53
C LYS A 209 -0.82 -3.32 -18.29
N LYS A 210 -0.48 -2.60 -19.35
CA LYS A 210 0.36 -1.41 -19.28
C LYS A 210 -0.59 -0.22 -19.30
N LEU A 211 -0.83 0.36 -18.14
CA LEU A 211 -1.72 1.51 -17.99
C LEU A 211 -0.96 2.81 -18.29
N THR A 212 -1.67 3.77 -18.87
CA THR A 212 -1.21 5.16 -18.99
C THR A 212 -1.35 5.88 -17.64
N ASP A 213 -0.78 7.09 -17.54
CA ASP A 213 -0.91 7.90 -16.32
C ASP A 213 -2.36 8.35 -16.08
N GLU A 214 -3.13 8.60 -17.16
CA GLU A 214 -4.56 8.93 -17.09
C GLU A 214 -5.39 7.74 -16.57
N GLU A 215 -5.10 6.52 -17.06
CA GLU A 215 -5.76 5.32 -16.57
C GLU A 215 -5.43 5.06 -15.10
N LEU A 216 -4.17 5.27 -14.68
CA LEU A 216 -3.77 5.18 -13.28
C LEU A 216 -4.48 6.23 -12.42
N THR A 217 -4.61 7.47 -12.91
CA THR A 217 -5.38 8.53 -12.25
C THR A 217 -6.83 8.10 -12.01
N THR A 218 -7.44 7.48 -13.00
CA THR A 218 -8.82 6.98 -12.91
C THR A 218 -8.94 5.87 -11.85
N VAL A 219 -7.96 4.97 -11.77
CA VAL A 219 -7.95 3.91 -10.74
C VAL A 219 -7.78 4.51 -9.36
N ASP A 220 -6.86 5.45 -9.15
CA ASP A 220 -6.62 6.11 -7.86
C ASP A 220 -7.86 6.89 -7.41
N GLU A 221 -8.55 7.59 -8.32
CA GLU A 221 -9.80 8.29 -8.00
C GLU A 221 -10.90 7.30 -7.61
N ARG A 222 -11.02 6.16 -8.28
CA ARG A 222 -11.95 5.09 -7.90
C ARG A 222 -11.66 4.58 -6.48
N LEU A 223 -10.39 4.36 -6.14
CA LEU A 223 -9.99 3.95 -4.79
C LEU A 223 -10.31 5.03 -3.75
N ARG A 224 -10.07 6.30 -4.06
CA ARG A 224 -10.39 7.44 -3.20
C ARG A 224 -11.90 7.53 -2.93
N LEU A 225 -12.71 7.47 -3.99
CA LEU A 225 -14.17 7.50 -3.89
C LEU A 225 -14.70 6.32 -3.05
N ARG A 226 -14.13 5.12 -3.20
CA ARG A 226 -14.51 3.96 -2.37
C ARG A 226 -14.20 4.19 -0.89
N MET A 227 -13.09 4.81 -0.54
CA MET A 227 -12.81 5.17 0.85
C MET A 227 -13.78 6.23 1.39
N ILE A 228 -14.18 7.20 0.58
CA ILE A 228 -15.20 8.20 0.94
C ILE A 228 -16.55 7.49 1.18
N GLU A 229 -16.93 6.56 0.33
CA GLU A 229 -18.15 5.76 0.49
C GLU A 229 -18.13 4.96 1.80
N MET A 230 -17.02 4.29 2.13
CA MET A 230 -16.86 3.60 3.42
C MET A 230 -17.07 4.54 4.62
N ARG A 231 -16.66 5.80 4.51
CA ARG A 231 -16.92 6.81 5.56
C ARG A 231 -18.41 7.12 5.67
N ARG A 232 -19.11 7.23 4.54
CA ARG A 232 -20.56 7.47 4.50
C ARG A 232 -21.32 6.29 5.11
N GLU A 233 -21.01 5.05 4.68
CA GLU A 233 -21.58 3.82 5.22
C GLU A 233 -21.41 3.75 6.75
N HIS A 234 -20.22 4.11 7.26
CA HIS A 234 -19.97 4.12 8.70
C HIS A 234 -20.75 5.22 9.42
N THR A 235 -20.98 6.36 8.79
CA THR A 235 -21.80 7.46 9.34
C THR A 235 -23.24 6.98 9.51
N GLU A 236 -23.82 6.33 8.52
CA GLU A 236 -25.17 5.77 8.55
C GLU A 236 -25.30 4.69 9.65
N PHE A 237 -24.30 3.80 9.75
CA PHE A 237 -24.24 2.81 10.83
C PHE A 237 -24.25 3.46 12.23
N LEU A 238 -23.53 4.56 12.43
CA LEU A 238 -23.52 5.28 13.71
C LEU A 238 -24.87 5.95 13.99
N GLN A 239 -25.54 6.51 13.00
CA GLN A 239 -26.87 7.10 13.10
C GLN A 239 -27.92 6.06 13.46
N SER A 240 -27.89 4.89 12.82
CA SER A 240 -28.80 3.79 13.11
C SER A 240 -28.69 3.28 14.55
N LYS A 241 -27.46 3.20 15.07
CA LYS A 241 -27.20 2.83 16.48
C LYS A 241 -27.70 3.86 17.48
N LYS A 242 -27.66 5.15 17.14
CA LYS A 242 -28.23 6.20 18.01
C LYS A 242 -29.74 6.07 18.10
N LYS A 243 -30.42 5.91 16.96
CA LYS A 243 -31.89 5.72 16.91
C LYS A 243 -32.38 4.50 17.73
N LYS A 244 -31.59 3.41 17.76
CA LYS A 244 -31.92 2.20 18.57
C LYS A 244 -31.70 2.37 20.06
N LYS A 245 -30.94 3.36 20.52
CA LYS A 245 -30.73 3.63 21.96
C LYS A 245 -31.75 4.62 22.54
N THR A 246 -32.47 5.33 21.69
CA THR A 246 -33.48 6.34 22.06
C THR A 246 -34.91 5.78 22.02
N LYS A 247 -35.07 4.54 21.59
CA LYS A 247 -36.29 3.70 21.77
C LYS A 247 -36.06 2.70 22.89
#